data_8227480578d6fa670bbf05f7045c17fd
#
_entry.id   8227480578d6fa670bbf05f7045c17fd
#
_cell.length_a   1.000
_cell.length_b   1.000
_cell.length_c   1.000
_cell.angle_alpha   90.00
_cell.angle_beta   90.00
_cell.angle_gamma   90.00
#
_symmetry.space_group_name_H-M   'P 1'
#
loop_
_entity.id
_entity.type
_entity.pdbx_description
1 polymer ?
#
loop_
_entity_poly.entity_id
_entity_poly.type
_entity_poly.pdbx_seq_one_letter_code
_entity_poly.pdbx_strand_id
1 'polypeptide(L)'
;MKRALITGVNGMDGSHLADLLLDKGYEVYGVERRSSSKNRINTAHLEEAEHFEFLTADMTDQNSLYRALKESSPDEVYNLAAQSFVGSSWSIPQQTSDVNGIGVLRILEAIREYQDDTGNKIKFYQASTSEMFGKMVENPANEETPFYPRSPYGVAKLYAHWMVKNYRESYDMFACSGILFNHESERRGIEFVTRKISDGIAQISKGLEDIIMLGNLESKRDWGYAPDYVEGMWLMLQQDEPD
;
A
#
# COMPACT_ATOMS: atom_id res chain seq x y z
N MET A 1 0.62 14.76 -19.89
CA MET A 1 -0.09 13.74 -19.09
C MET A 1 0.78 13.48 -17.88
N LYS A 2 0.24 13.50 -16.65
CA LYS A 2 1.01 13.10 -15.46
C LYS A 2 1.24 11.59 -15.47
N ARG A 3 2.35 11.14 -14.88
CA ARG A 3 2.73 9.72 -14.77
C ARG A 3 2.74 9.27 -13.32
N ALA A 4 2.17 8.11 -13.06
CA ALA A 4 2.14 7.54 -11.72
C ALA A 4 2.73 6.12 -11.71
N LEU A 5 3.57 5.82 -10.72
CA LEU A 5 4.07 4.48 -10.43
C LEU A 5 3.40 3.95 -9.17
N ILE A 6 2.75 2.79 -9.26
CA ILE A 6 2.04 2.14 -8.14
C ILE A 6 2.73 0.83 -7.80
N THR A 7 3.36 0.71 -6.64
CA THR A 7 3.80 -0.59 -6.14
C THR A 7 2.62 -1.31 -5.47
N GLY A 8 2.56 -2.64 -5.59
CA GLY A 8 1.43 -3.40 -5.04
C GLY A 8 0.12 -3.21 -5.80
N VAL A 9 0.19 -2.91 -7.09
CA VAL A 9 -0.96 -2.62 -7.95
C VAL A 9 -2.01 -3.73 -7.98
N ASN A 10 -1.62 -5.00 -7.84
CA ASN A 10 -2.54 -6.14 -7.82
C ASN A 10 -3.35 -6.30 -6.52
N GLY A 11 -3.04 -5.51 -5.50
CA GLY A 11 -3.79 -5.44 -4.25
C GLY A 11 -5.14 -4.71 -4.38
N MET A 12 -5.92 -4.70 -3.30
CA MET A 12 -7.19 -3.98 -3.25
C MET A 12 -7.00 -2.49 -3.57
N ASP A 13 -6.21 -1.79 -2.76
CA ASP A 13 -6.01 -0.34 -2.93
C ASP A 13 -5.27 0.00 -4.21
N GLY A 14 -4.25 -0.78 -4.56
CA GLY A 14 -3.47 -0.55 -5.78
C GLY A 14 -4.31 -0.62 -7.04
N SER A 15 -5.24 -1.57 -7.12
CA SER A 15 -6.13 -1.71 -8.27
C SER A 15 -7.18 -0.60 -8.36
N HIS A 16 -7.77 -0.18 -7.23
CA HIS A 16 -8.69 0.96 -7.21
C HIS A 16 -7.97 2.29 -7.52
N LEU A 17 -6.74 2.45 -7.02
CA LEU A 17 -5.94 3.63 -7.33
C LEU A 17 -5.57 3.70 -8.81
N ALA A 18 -5.23 2.56 -9.43
CA ALA A 18 -4.95 2.51 -10.86
C ALA A 18 -6.16 2.97 -11.68
N ASP A 19 -7.36 2.46 -11.37
CA ASP A 19 -8.61 2.88 -12.01
C ASP A 19 -8.84 4.39 -11.84
N LEU A 20 -8.74 4.90 -10.61
CA LEU A 20 -8.92 6.32 -10.31
C LEU A 20 -7.95 7.21 -11.10
N LEU A 21 -6.67 6.83 -11.19
CA LEU A 21 -5.65 7.63 -11.89
C LEU A 21 -5.85 7.59 -13.40
N LEU A 22 -6.25 6.46 -13.98
CA LEU A 22 -6.62 6.37 -15.38
C LEU A 22 -7.82 7.27 -15.69
N ASP A 23 -8.86 7.25 -14.85
CA ASP A 23 -10.04 8.12 -14.99
C ASP A 23 -9.68 9.61 -14.87
N LYS A 24 -8.63 9.95 -14.13
CA LYS A 24 -8.08 11.30 -14.03
C LYS A 24 -7.13 11.67 -15.18
N GLY A 25 -6.91 10.76 -16.14
CA GLY A 25 -6.07 11.00 -17.31
C GLY A 25 -4.57 10.88 -17.07
N TYR A 26 -4.15 10.06 -16.12
CA TYR A 26 -2.74 9.71 -15.92
C TYR A 26 -2.30 8.60 -16.86
N GLU A 27 -1.00 8.55 -17.12
CA GLU A 27 -0.30 7.35 -17.57
C GLU A 27 0.15 6.57 -16.33
N VAL A 28 -0.30 5.32 -16.18
CA VAL A 28 -0.15 4.54 -14.94
C VAL A 28 0.74 3.33 -15.16
N TYR A 29 1.73 3.21 -14.31
CA TYR A 29 2.66 2.08 -14.28
C TYR A 29 2.45 1.27 -13.01
N GLY A 30 2.01 0.01 -13.16
CA GLY A 30 1.75 -0.90 -12.06
C GLY A 30 2.93 -1.83 -11.79
N VAL A 31 3.54 -1.75 -10.62
CA VAL A 31 4.63 -2.66 -10.26
C VAL A 31 4.10 -3.98 -9.72
N GLU A 32 4.52 -5.07 -10.36
CA GLU A 32 4.33 -6.43 -9.86
C GLU A 32 5.68 -7.13 -9.69
N ARG A 33 5.81 -7.98 -8.67
CA ARG A 33 7.00 -8.82 -8.55
C ARG A 33 6.97 -9.99 -9.53
N ARG A 34 8.14 -10.43 -9.96
CA ARG A 34 8.25 -11.61 -10.80
C ARG A 34 7.68 -12.85 -10.10
N SER A 35 6.71 -13.49 -10.72
CA SER A 35 6.12 -14.75 -10.25
C SER A 35 5.87 -15.69 -11.44
N SER A 36 5.93 -17.00 -11.20
CA SER A 36 5.54 -18.02 -12.19
C SER A 36 4.03 -18.07 -12.42
N SER A 37 3.24 -17.62 -11.42
CA SER A 37 1.78 -17.46 -11.51
C SER A 37 1.42 -15.99 -11.29
N LYS A 38 0.78 -15.37 -12.28
CA LYS A 38 0.31 -13.99 -12.16
C LYS A 38 -1.02 -13.98 -11.38
N ASN A 39 -1.06 -13.25 -10.27
CA ASN A 39 -2.31 -13.00 -9.55
C ASN A 39 -2.81 -11.60 -9.89
N ARG A 40 -3.57 -11.49 -10.97
CA ARG A 40 -4.15 -10.24 -11.49
C ARG A 40 -5.68 -10.22 -11.37
N ILE A 41 -6.23 -10.91 -10.38
CA ILE A 41 -7.69 -11.00 -10.21
C ILE A 41 -8.35 -9.60 -10.10
N ASN A 42 -7.66 -8.64 -9.47
CA ASN A 42 -8.15 -7.28 -9.32
C ASN A 42 -7.75 -6.34 -10.47
N THR A 43 -6.83 -6.76 -11.35
CA THR A 43 -6.22 -5.91 -12.39
C THR A 43 -6.27 -6.54 -13.79
N ALA A 44 -7.03 -7.63 -13.97
CA ALA A 44 -7.15 -8.28 -15.27
C ALA A 44 -7.70 -7.33 -16.36
N HIS A 45 -8.62 -6.43 -15.98
CA HIS A 45 -9.20 -5.42 -16.86
C HIS A 45 -8.19 -4.34 -17.30
N LEU A 46 -7.07 -4.20 -16.60
CA LEU A 46 -6.01 -3.23 -16.94
C LEU A 46 -5.03 -3.76 -17.99
N GLU A 47 -5.03 -5.06 -18.31
CA GLU A 47 -4.08 -5.65 -19.26
C GLU A 47 -4.22 -5.07 -20.68
N GLU A 48 -5.43 -4.63 -21.04
CA GLU A 48 -5.73 -4.03 -22.34
C GLU A 48 -6.08 -2.53 -22.22
N ALA A 49 -5.90 -1.94 -21.04
CA ALA A 49 -6.22 -0.54 -20.83
C ALA A 49 -5.19 0.37 -21.53
N GLU A 50 -5.67 1.35 -22.28
CA GLU A 50 -4.84 2.41 -22.80
C GLU A 50 -4.21 3.20 -21.64
N HIS A 51 -2.96 3.58 -21.73
CA HIS A 51 -2.22 4.32 -20.71
C HIS A 51 -1.94 3.55 -19.41
N PHE A 52 -1.98 2.20 -19.44
CA PHE A 52 -1.55 1.37 -18.32
C PHE A 52 -0.48 0.36 -18.76
N GLU A 53 0.57 0.21 -17.95
CA GLU A 53 1.63 -0.76 -18.19
C GLU A 53 2.06 -1.46 -16.89
N PHE A 54 2.31 -2.78 -16.96
CA PHE A 54 2.91 -3.54 -15.86
C PHE A 54 4.43 -3.53 -15.93
N LEU A 55 5.09 -3.07 -14.87
CA LEU A 55 6.54 -3.16 -14.68
C LEU A 55 6.90 -4.22 -13.66
N THR A 56 8.05 -4.86 -13.84
CA THR A 56 8.55 -5.87 -12.89
C THR A 56 9.60 -5.27 -11.96
N ALA A 57 9.28 -5.20 -10.66
CA ALA A 57 10.25 -4.86 -9.61
C ALA A 57 9.87 -5.53 -8.28
N ASP A 58 10.81 -5.57 -7.34
CA ASP A 58 10.63 -6.17 -6.01
C ASP A 58 11.12 -5.19 -4.93
N MET A 59 10.35 -5.04 -3.84
CA MET A 59 10.72 -4.20 -2.70
C MET A 59 12.02 -4.67 -2.00
N THR A 60 12.46 -5.89 -2.28
CA THR A 60 13.72 -6.44 -1.77
C THR A 60 14.93 -6.18 -2.68
N ASP A 61 14.72 -5.57 -3.87
CA ASP A 61 15.76 -5.24 -4.85
C ASP A 61 15.70 -3.77 -5.29
N GLN A 62 16.56 -2.93 -4.70
CA GLN A 62 16.65 -1.49 -5.00
C GLN A 62 16.92 -1.23 -6.48
N ASN A 63 17.77 -2.03 -7.13
CA ASN A 63 18.08 -1.85 -8.54
C ASN A 63 16.87 -2.07 -9.45
N SER A 64 15.98 -3.00 -9.09
CA SER A 64 14.74 -3.20 -9.85
C SER A 64 13.78 -2.01 -9.68
N LEU A 65 13.68 -1.45 -8.47
CA LEU A 65 12.90 -0.25 -8.19
C LEU A 65 13.43 0.97 -8.98
N TYR A 66 14.75 1.16 -8.98
CA TYR A 66 15.38 2.24 -9.75
C TYR A 66 15.13 2.09 -11.26
N ARG A 67 15.22 0.87 -11.83
CA ARG A 67 14.86 0.62 -13.24
C ARG A 67 13.40 0.97 -13.53
N ALA A 68 12.48 0.58 -12.64
CA ALA A 68 11.06 0.93 -12.80
C ALA A 68 10.83 2.44 -12.80
N LEU A 69 11.54 3.19 -11.94
CA LEU A 69 11.49 4.66 -11.93
C LEU A 69 12.04 5.25 -13.25
N LYS A 70 13.13 4.70 -13.78
CA LYS A 70 13.69 5.18 -15.07
C LYS A 70 12.75 4.90 -16.24
N GLU A 71 12.10 3.76 -16.26
CA GLU A 71 11.20 3.33 -17.33
C GLU A 71 9.90 4.14 -17.32
N SER A 72 9.30 4.32 -16.15
CA SER A 72 8.05 5.09 -16.00
C SER A 72 8.26 6.60 -15.97
N SER A 73 9.42 7.10 -15.56
CA SER A 73 9.68 8.53 -15.33
C SER A 73 8.52 9.24 -14.63
N PRO A 74 8.13 8.79 -13.40
CA PRO A 74 6.88 9.20 -12.79
C PRO A 74 6.97 10.57 -12.14
N ASP A 75 5.85 11.31 -12.15
CA ASP A 75 5.64 12.51 -11.34
C ASP A 75 5.23 12.13 -9.91
N GLU A 76 4.54 11.00 -9.75
CA GLU A 76 3.97 10.53 -8.49
C GLU A 76 4.25 9.04 -8.29
N VAL A 77 4.67 8.66 -7.07
CA VAL A 77 4.91 7.26 -6.67
C VAL A 77 4.03 6.92 -5.47
N TYR A 78 3.22 5.88 -5.62
CA TYR A 78 2.35 5.36 -4.56
C TYR A 78 2.86 3.99 -4.10
N ASN A 79 3.42 3.93 -2.88
CA ASN A 79 3.94 2.69 -2.33
C ASN A 79 2.89 1.96 -1.48
N LEU A 80 2.20 1.02 -2.12
CA LEU A 80 1.17 0.18 -1.51
C LEU A 80 1.63 -1.29 -1.35
N ALA A 81 2.84 -1.63 -1.86
CA ALA A 81 3.39 -2.97 -1.74
C ALA A 81 3.70 -3.31 -0.28
N ALA A 82 3.13 -4.40 0.20
CA ALA A 82 3.33 -4.89 1.55
C ALA A 82 3.00 -6.40 1.68
N GLN A 83 3.59 -7.05 2.68
CA GLN A 83 3.00 -8.21 3.30
C GLN A 83 1.96 -7.66 4.31
N SER A 84 0.67 -7.63 3.93
CA SER A 84 -0.36 -6.85 4.63
C SER A 84 -1.18 -7.65 5.65
N PHE A 85 -1.13 -8.99 5.62
CA PHE A 85 -1.87 -9.81 6.57
C PHE A 85 -1.12 -9.88 7.91
N VAL A 86 -1.62 -9.15 8.91
CA VAL A 86 -0.99 -9.02 10.24
C VAL A 86 -0.73 -10.38 10.89
N GLY A 87 -1.67 -11.32 10.76
CA GLY A 87 -1.55 -12.67 11.33
C GLY A 87 -0.30 -13.42 10.84
N SER A 88 0.01 -13.34 9.55
CA SER A 88 1.19 -13.99 8.97
C SER A 88 2.51 -13.37 9.43
N SER A 89 2.51 -12.11 9.88
CA SER A 89 3.74 -11.44 10.30
C SER A 89 4.45 -12.14 11.47
N TRP A 90 3.73 -12.93 12.24
CA TRP A 90 4.29 -13.73 13.34
C TRP A 90 5.03 -14.98 12.85
N SER A 91 4.62 -15.54 11.71
CA SER A 91 5.27 -16.73 11.12
C SER A 91 6.42 -16.36 10.15
N ILE A 92 6.37 -15.15 9.58
CA ILE A 92 7.37 -14.66 8.61
C ILE A 92 7.88 -13.25 8.98
N PRO A 93 8.36 -13.02 10.23
CA PRO A 93 8.69 -11.67 10.70
C PRO A 93 9.83 -11.02 9.92
N GLN A 94 10.82 -11.79 9.48
CA GLN A 94 11.95 -11.28 8.69
C GLN A 94 11.49 -10.77 7.33
N GLN A 95 10.72 -11.56 6.58
CA GLN A 95 10.18 -11.16 5.29
C GLN A 95 9.26 -9.94 5.44
N THR A 96 8.43 -9.92 6.50
CA THR A 96 7.56 -8.77 6.79
C THR A 96 8.40 -7.51 7.03
N SER A 97 9.48 -7.60 7.80
CA SER A 97 10.36 -6.46 8.07
C SER A 97 11.13 -6.02 6.82
N ASP A 98 11.61 -6.97 6.04
CA ASP A 98 12.37 -6.68 4.82
C ASP A 98 11.52 -5.98 3.76
N VAL A 99 10.30 -6.46 3.53
CA VAL A 99 9.38 -5.85 2.54
C VAL A 99 8.78 -4.54 3.05
N ASN A 100 8.19 -4.56 4.27
CA ASN A 100 7.37 -3.44 4.76
C ASN A 100 8.20 -2.32 5.42
N GLY A 101 9.41 -2.63 5.89
CA GLY A 101 10.32 -1.67 6.52
C GLY A 101 11.47 -1.30 5.57
N ILE A 102 12.42 -2.22 5.37
CA ILE A 102 13.61 -1.96 4.56
C ILE A 102 13.26 -1.73 3.09
N GLY A 103 12.20 -2.36 2.57
CA GLY A 103 11.71 -2.11 1.21
C GLY A 103 11.33 -0.65 0.99
N VAL A 104 10.76 0.01 2.02
CA VAL A 104 10.44 1.46 1.94
C VAL A 104 11.72 2.30 1.92
N LEU A 105 12.74 1.95 2.69
CA LEU A 105 14.05 2.60 2.59
C LEU A 105 14.64 2.45 1.18
N ARG A 106 14.55 1.25 0.58
CA ARG A 106 15.08 1.00 -0.79
C ARG A 106 14.38 1.87 -1.84
N ILE A 107 13.05 2.01 -1.78
CA ILE A 107 12.37 2.85 -2.76
C ILE A 107 12.64 4.34 -2.53
N LEU A 108 12.77 4.80 -1.29
CA LEU A 108 13.18 6.17 -0.99
C LEU A 108 14.59 6.48 -1.52
N GLU A 109 15.55 5.56 -1.32
CA GLU A 109 16.89 5.70 -1.90
C GLU A 109 16.87 5.67 -3.43
N ALA A 110 16.08 4.78 -4.03
CA ALA A 110 15.94 4.73 -5.49
C ALA A 110 15.34 6.04 -6.05
N ILE A 111 14.35 6.63 -5.36
CA ILE A 111 13.78 7.92 -5.75
C ILE A 111 14.82 9.03 -5.60
N ARG A 112 15.56 9.08 -4.48
CA ARG A 112 16.60 10.07 -4.24
C ARG A 112 17.66 10.02 -5.34
N GLU A 113 18.20 8.82 -5.62
CA GLU A 113 19.17 8.59 -6.68
C GLU A 113 18.63 9.03 -8.06
N TYR A 114 17.37 8.67 -8.37
CA TYR A 114 16.73 9.09 -9.62
C TYR A 114 16.58 10.62 -9.73
N GLN A 115 16.20 11.29 -8.63
CA GLN A 115 16.11 12.76 -8.61
C GLN A 115 17.48 13.44 -8.77
N ASP A 116 18.52 12.89 -8.15
CA ASP A 116 19.89 13.38 -8.27
C ASP A 116 20.41 13.22 -9.72
N ASP A 117 20.12 12.08 -10.36
CA ASP A 117 20.55 11.78 -11.72
C ASP A 117 19.82 12.59 -12.80
N THR A 118 18.54 12.88 -12.61
CA THR A 118 17.68 13.44 -13.66
C THR A 118 17.27 14.90 -13.41
N GLY A 119 17.31 15.35 -12.17
CA GLY A 119 16.75 16.64 -11.75
C GLY A 119 15.22 16.65 -11.65
N ASN A 120 14.53 15.55 -11.99
CA ASN A 120 13.09 15.45 -11.91
C ASN A 120 12.66 15.24 -10.45
N LYS A 121 11.64 15.98 -10.01
CA LYS A 121 11.08 15.83 -8.67
C LYS A 121 9.93 14.84 -8.70
N ILE A 122 9.89 13.95 -7.71
CA ILE A 122 8.83 12.94 -7.53
C ILE A 122 8.10 13.22 -6.23
N LYS A 123 6.76 13.21 -6.27
CA LYS A 123 5.92 13.17 -5.07
C LYS A 123 5.70 11.73 -4.65
N PHE A 124 6.01 11.41 -3.41
CA PHE A 124 5.97 10.05 -2.86
C PHE A 124 4.90 9.90 -1.78
N TYR A 125 4.03 8.91 -1.95
CA TYR A 125 3.05 8.48 -0.95
C TYR A 125 3.43 7.12 -0.38
N GLN A 126 3.42 6.99 0.95
CA GLN A 126 3.60 5.75 1.69
C GLN A 126 2.30 5.33 2.37
N ALA A 127 1.82 4.12 2.11
CA ALA A 127 0.77 3.52 2.91
C ALA A 127 1.31 3.14 4.30
N SER A 128 0.99 3.94 5.29
CA SER A 128 1.16 3.62 6.70
C SER A 128 -0.06 2.88 7.25
N THR A 129 -0.21 2.71 8.56
CA THR A 129 -1.28 1.89 9.12
C THR A 129 -1.64 2.29 10.55
N SER A 130 -2.90 2.15 10.93
CA SER A 130 -3.36 2.27 12.31
C SER A 130 -2.75 1.22 13.26
N GLU A 131 -2.21 0.09 12.74
CA GLU A 131 -1.51 -0.92 13.52
C GLU A 131 -0.22 -0.38 14.21
N MET A 132 0.27 0.78 13.79
CA MET A 132 1.36 1.47 14.47
C MET A 132 0.96 1.97 15.87
N PHE A 133 -0.30 2.36 16.06
CA PHE A 133 -0.82 2.78 17.37
C PHE A 133 -0.88 1.62 18.37
N GLY A 134 -1.24 0.42 17.92
CA GLY A 134 -1.22 -0.82 18.69
C GLY A 134 -1.95 -0.72 20.03
N LYS A 135 -1.20 -0.60 21.15
CA LYS A 135 -1.77 -0.36 22.49
C LYS A 135 -1.92 1.15 22.73
N MET A 136 -2.98 1.71 22.18
CA MET A 136 -3.27 3.14 22.32
C MET A 136 -3.44 3.56 23.78
N VAL A 137 -2.96 4.76 24.09
CA VAL A 137 -3.13 5.41 25.41
C VAL A 137 -4.35 6.32 25.44
N GLU A 138 -4.89 6.66 24.27
CA GLU A 138 -6.09 7.49 24.09
C GLU A 138 -6.95 6.94 22.92
N ASN A 139 -8.25 7.27 22.96
CA ASN A 139 -9.21 6.85 21.92
C ASN A 139 -10.30 7.93 21.78
N PRO A 140 -10.53 8.50 20.57
CA PRO A 140 -9.88 8.11 19.31
C PRO A 140 -8.41 8.54 19.23
N ALA A 141 -7.64 7.85 18.40
CA ALA A 141 -6.27 8.24 18.06
C ALA A 141 -6.27 9.47 17.14
N ASN A 142 -5.21 10.26 17.21
CA ASN A 142 -4.89 11.36 16.30
C ASN A 142 -3.40 11.32 15.93
N GLU A 143 -2.92 12.30 15.17
CA GLU A 143 -1.54 12.34 14.66
C GLU A 143 -0.49 12.53 15.77
N GLU A 144 -0.89 13.02 16.96
CA GLU A 144 -0.02 13.19 18.13
C GLU A 144 -0.02 11.96 19.05
N THR A 145 -0.95 11.02 18.85
CA THR A 145 -1.06 9.81 19.67
C THR A 145 0.22 8.97 19.56
N PRO A 146 0.89 8.63 20.68
CA PRO A 146 2.11 7.85 20.66
C PRO A 146 1.94 6.46 20.05
N PHE A 147 2.85 6.06 19.20
CA PHE A 147 2.87 4.73 18.59
C PHE A 147 3.37 3.67 19.58
N TYR A 148 2.66 2.54 19.67
CA TYR A 148 3.04 1.37 20.44
C TYR A 148 2.64 0.07 19.74
N PRO A 149 3.30 -0.27 18.58
CA PRO A 149 2.90 -1.40 17.75
C PRO A 149 2.95 -2.73 18.52
N ARG A 150 2.05 -3.65 18.18
CA ARG A 150 1.87 -4.93 18.87
C ARG A 150 2.07 -6.14 17.96
N SER A 151 2.62 -5.94 16.76
CA SER A 151 2.91 -7.01 15.80
C SER A 151 4.20 -6.70 15.02
N PRO A 152 4.91 -7.72 14.47
CA PRO A 152 6.02 -7.48 13.55
C PRO A 152 5.64 -6.61 12.36
N TYR A 153 4.41 -6.73 11.86
CA TYR A 153 3.85 -5.87 10.82
C TYR A 153 3.81 -4.39 11.27
N GLY A 154 3.21 -4.12 12.43
CA GLY A 154 3.11 -2.76 12.97
C GLY A 154 4.48 -2.13 13.22
N VAL A 155 5.45 -2.90 13.73
CA VAL A 155 6.84 -2.43 13.94
C VAL A 155 7.52 -2.09 12.61
N ALA A 156 7.39 -2.94 11.59
CA ALA A 156 7.95 -2.70 10.27
C ALA A 156 7.34 -1.44 9.59
N LYS A 157 6.03 -1.28 9.70
CA LYS A 157 5.31 -0.10 9.19
C LYS A 157 5.69 1.18 9.96
N LEU A 158 5.92 1.09 11.27
CA LEU A 158 6.40 2.23 12.07
C LEU A 158 7.81 2.66 11.64
N TYR A 159 8.71 1.72 11.39
CA TYR A 159 10.03 2.02 10.82
C TYR A 159 9.88 2.77 9.49
N ALA A 160 9.05 2.25 8.57
CA ALA A 160 8.80 2.87 7.28
C ALA A 160 8.24 4.30 7.41
N HIS A 161 7.26 4.51 8.30
CA HIS A 161 6.65 5.82 8.57
C HIS A 161 7.71 6.85 9.01
N TRP A 162 8.59 6.48 9.94
CA TRP A 162 9.67 7.37 10.39
C TRP A 162 10.75 7.58 9.33
N MET A 163 11.02 6.59 8.47
CA MET A 163 11.93 6.78 7.34
C MET A 163 11.39 7.80 6.34
N VAL A 164 10.09 7.76 6.03
CA VAL A 164 9.46 8.76 5.14
C VAL A 164 9.60 10.17 5.71
N LYS A 165 9.28 10.35 7.00
CA LYS A 165 9.44 11.63 7.68
C LYS A 165 10.90 12.10 7.67
N ASN A 166 11.84 11.19 7.95
CA ASN A 166 13.27 11.51 7.96
C ASN A 166 13.75 11.96 6.56
N TYR A 167 13.33 11.28 5.48
CA TYR A 167 13.71 11.65 4.11
C TYR A 167 13.10 12.97 3.67
N ARG A 168 11.86 13.25 4.07
CA ARG A 168 11.24 14.55 3.87
C ARG A 168 12.06 15.68 4.51
N GLU A 169 12.42 15.53 5.78
CA GLU A 169 13.11 16.56 6.55
C GLU A 169 14.60 16.69 6.18
N SER A 170 15.28 15.58 5.81
CA SER A 170 16.72 15.58 5.56
C SER A 170 17.12 15.84 4.11
N TYR A 171 16.26 15.48 3.15
CA TYR A 171 16.57 15.57 1.71
C TYR A 171 15.58 16.44 0.93
N ASP A 172 14.68 17.16 1.62
CA ASP A 172 13.67 18.00 0.99
C ASP A 172 12.83 17.22 -0.07
N MET A 173 12.56 15.95 0.23
CA MET A 173 11.72 15.13 -0.63
C MET A 173 10.25 15.41 -0.35
N PHE A 174 9.44 15.57 -1.40
CA PHE A 174 8.00 15.54 -1.23
C PHE A 174 7.56 14.12 -0.90
N ALA A 175 7.46 13.79 0.37
CA ALA A 175 7.13 12.46 0.86
C ALA A 175 6.13 12.54 2.02
N CYS A 176 4.98 11.87 1.88
CA CYS A 176 3.94 11.83 2.90
C CYS A 176 3.48 10.40 3.22
N SER A 177 2.88 10.23 4.39
CA SER A 177 2.40 8.94 4.89
C SER A 177 0.94 9.01 5.28
N GLY A 178 0.06 8.29 4.56
CA GLY A 178 -1.34 8.12 4.96
C GLY A 178 -1.47 7.05 6.05
N ILE A 179 -1.96 7.40 7.24
CA ILE A 179 -2.24 6.45 8.32
C ILE A 179 -3.58 5.79 8.05
N LEU A 180 -3.57 4.65 7.39
CA LEU A 180 -4.77 3.94 6.97
C LEU A 180 -5.38 3.16 8.12
N PHE A 181 -6.66 3.37 8.37
CA PHE A 181 -7.50 2.52 9.21
C PHE A 181 -8.10 1.39 8.37
N ASN A 182 -8.99 0.57 8.95
CA ASN A 182 -9.57 -0.53 8.20
C ASN A 182 -10.50 0.00 7.09
N HIS A 183 -10.27 -0.44 5.88
CA HIS A 183 -11.09 -0.11 4.74
C HIS A 183 -11.20 -1.32 3.81
N GLU A 184 -12.30 -1.45 3.15
CA GLU A 184 -12.70 -2.67 2.48
C GLU A 184 -13.32 -2.37 1.12
N SER A 185 -13.34 -3.38 0.25
CA SER A 185 -14.08 -3.37 -0.99
C SER A 185 -14.36 -4.80 -1.48
N GLU A 186 -15.04 -4.92 -2.60
CA GLU A 186 -15.25 -6.19 -3.30
C GLU A 186 -13.94 -6.87 -3.76
N ARG A 187 -12.83 -6.11 -3.82
CA ARG A 187 -11.49 -6.59 -4.20
C ARG A 187 -10.66 -7.10 -3.02
N ARG A 188 -11.25 -7.18 -1.83
CA ARG A 188 -10.54 -7.64 -0.62
C ARG A 188 -10.13 -9.11 -0.71
N GLY A 189 -8.93 -9.45 -0.22
CA GLY A 189 -8.45 -10.82 -0.13
C GLY A 189 -9.28 -11.68 0.84
N ILE A 190 -9.40 -12.98 0.54
CA ILE A 190 -10.26 -13.92 1.28
C ILE A 190 -9.84 -14.11 2.76
N GLU A 191 -8.57 -13.89 3.09
CA GLU A 191 -8.06 -14.01 4.46
C GLU A 191 -8.54 -12.89 5.39
N PHE A 192 -9.07 -11.79 4.86
CA PHE A 192 -9.56 -10.67 5.65
C PHE A 192 -11.02 -10.84 6.07
N VAL A 193 -11.35 -10.35 7.26
CA VAL A 193 -12.60 -10.67 7.97
C VAL A 193 -13.86 -10.36 7.17
N THR A 194 -13.93 -9.25 6.47
CA THR A 194 -15.11 -8.84 5.69
C THR A 194 -15.36 -9.77 4.50
N ARG A 195 -14.29 -10.08 3.74
CA ARG A 195 -14.38 -11.03 2.63
C ARG A 195 -14.64 -12.43 3.12
N LYS A 196 -13.98 -12.85 4.21
CA LYS A 196 -14.23 -14.15 4.86
C LYS A 196 -15.69 -14.32 5.27
N ILE A 197 -16.32 -13.26 5.81
CA ILE A 197 -17.73 -13.30 6.20
C ILE A 197 -18.63 -13.41 4.96
N SER A 198 -18.43 -12.55 3.95
CA SER A 198 -19.28 -12.54 2.75
C SER A 198 -19.17 -13.85 1.97
N ASP A 199 -17.96 -14.39 1.84
CA ASP A 199 -17.74 -15.70 1.21
C ASP A 199 -18.35 -16.84 2.03
N GLY A 200 -18.12 -16.86 3.34
CA GLY A 200 -18.68 -17.88 4.22
C GLY A 200 -20.22 -17.92 4.20
N ILE A 201 -20.87 -16.73 4.19
CA ILE A 201 -22.33 -16.66 4.02
C ILE A 201 -22.76 -17.25 2.67
N ALA A 202 -22.03 -16.95 1.60
CA ALA A 202 -22.33 -17.50 0.28
C ALA A 202 -22.14 -19.03 0.24
N GLN A 203 -21.11 -19.57 0.89
CA GLN A 203 -20.89 -21.02 1.02
C GLN A 203 -22.02 -21.70 1.79
N ILE A 204 -22.42 -21.14 2.93
CA ILE A 204 -23.54 -21.66 3.75
C ILE A 204 -24.84 -21.64 2.93
N SER A 205 -25.12 -20.55 2.22
CA SER A 205 -26.35 -20.43 1.42
C SER A 205 -26.44 -21.46 0.30
N LYS A 206 -25.30 -21.98 -0.17
CA LYS A 206 -25.19 -23.05 -1.16
C LYS A 206 -25.11 -24.45 -0.55
N GLY A 207 -25.14 -24.58 0.78
CA GLY A 207 -25.00 -25.86 1.48
C GLY A 207 -23.60 -26.48 1.36
N LEU A 208 -22.57 -25.67 1.12
CA LEU A 208 -21.19 -26.13 1.01
C LEU A 208 -20.46 -26.07 2.35
N GLU A 209 -20.90 -25.21 3.26
CA GLU A 209 -20.38 -25.04 4.62
C GLU A 209 -21.56 -24.86 5.59
N ASP A 210 -21.35 -25.17 6.87
CA ASP A 210 -22.37 -25.02 7.91
C ASP A 210 -22.09 -23.86 8.86
N ILE A 211 -20.81 -23.45 8.98
CA ILE A 211 -20.36 -22.45 9.95
C ILE A 211 -19.28 -21.55 9.38
N ILE A 212 -19.14 -20.34 9.95
CA ILE A 212 -18.02 -19.44 9.71
C ILE A 212 -17.19 -19.34 10.99
N MET A 213 -15.90 -19.69 10.92
CA MET A 213 -14.98 -19.56 12.04
C MET A 213 -14.40 -18.14 12.09
N LEU A 214 -14.79 -17.36 13.09
CA LEU A 214 -14.29 -16.02 13.34
C LEU A 214 -13.46 -15.97 14.63
N GLY A 215 -12.56 -14.97 14.74
CA GLY A 215 -11.78 -14.72 15.95
C GLY A 215 -12.59 -13.98 17.02
N ASN A 216 -12.01 -12.94 17.62
CA ASN A 216 -12.68 -12.16 18.66
C ASN A 216 -13.83 -11.31 18.07
N LEU A 217 -15.06 -11.66 18.42
CA LEU A 217 -16.28 -10.99 17.96
C LEU A 217 -16.49 -9.59 18.58
N GLU A 218 -15.84 -9.31 19.72
CA GLU A 218 -15.94 -8.03 20.43
C GLU A 218 -14.96 -6.98 19.90
N SER A 219 -14.14 -7.32 18.91
CA SER A 219 -13.17 -6.41 18.31
C SER A 219 -13.87 -5.27 17.57
N LYS A 220 -13.51 -4.05 17.93
CA LYS A 220 -13.99 -2.83 17.25
C LYS A 220 -12.94 -2.35 16.25
N ARG A 221 -13.40 -1.85 15.11
CA ARG A 221 -12.58 -1.26 14.06
C ARG A 221 -13.27 -0.03 13.48
N ASP A 222 -12.48 0.90 13.00
CA ASP A 222 -12.95 1.96 12.14
C ASP A 222 -12.99 1.41 10.70
N TRP A 223 -14.14 1.52 10.04
CA TRP A 223 -14.37 0.91 8.73
C TRP A 223 -14.61 1.98 7.68
N GLY A 224 -13.89 1.92 6.59
CA GLY A 224 -14.07 2.76 5.43
C GLY A 224 -14.22 1.97 4.13
N TYR A 225 -14.42 2.69 3.04
CA TYR A 225 -14.52 2.16 1.69
C TYR A 225 -13.24 2.45 0.90
N ALA A 226 -12.62 1.45 0.30
CA ALA A 226 -11.30 1.59 -0.33
C ALA A 226 -11.22 2.66 -1.44
N PRO A 227 -12.23 2.83 -2.31
CA PRO A 227 -12.24 3.94 -3.27
C PRO A 227 -12.12 5.35 -2.64
N ASP A 228 -12.76 5.60 -1.48
CA ASP A 228 -12.63 6.89 -0.78
C ASP A 228 -11.19 7.09 -0.27
N TYR A 229 -10.57 6.00 0.20
CA TYR A 229 -9.19 6.04 0.68
C TYR A 229 -8.19 6.31 -0.44
N VAL A 230 -8.35 5.70 -1.62
CA VAL A 230 -7.43 5.96 -2.74
C VAL A 230 -7.60 7.38 -3.31
N GLU A 231 -8.80 7.95 -3.24
CA GLU A 231 -8.99 9.37 -3.54
C GLU A 231 -8.25 10.25 -2.53
N GLY A 232 -8.32 9.92 -1.24
CA GLY A 232 -7.53 10.57 -0.18
C GLY A 232 -6.01 10.49 -0.46
N MET A 233 -5.49 9.32 -0.85
CA MET A 233 -4.09 9.15 -1.23
C MET A 233 -3.68 10.08 -2.37
N TRP A 234 -4.52 10.16 -3.42
CA TRP A 234 -4.28 11.07 -4.53
C TRP A 234 -4.32 12.53 -4.09
N LEU A 235 -5.31 12.93 -3.28
CA LEU A 235 -5.44 14.30 -2.77
C LEU A 235 -4.23 14.74 -1.94
N MET A 236 -3.62 13.84 -1.17
CA MET A 236 -2.40 14.13 -0.40
C MET A 236 -1.24 14.53 -1.31
N LEU A 237 -1.08 13.88 -2.47
CA LEU A 237 -0.03 14.24 -3.43
C LEU A 237 -0.36 15.49 -4.28
N GLN A 238 -1.59 16.01 -4.22
CA GLN A 238 -1.95 17.26 -4.92
C GLN A 238 -1.67 18.50 -4.09
N GLN A 239 -1.29 18.35 -2.81
CA GLN A 239 -0.94 19.48 -1.94
C GLN A 239 0.40 20.11 -2.37
N ASP A 240 0.60 21.36 -1.94
CA ASP A 240 1.85 22.09 -2.19
C ASP A 240 2.98 21.63 -1.27
N GLU A 241 2.64 21.29 -0.02
CA GLU A 241 3.58 20.86 1.01
C GLU A 241 3.25 19.43 1.49
N PRO A 242 4.27 18.59 1.72
CA PRO A 242 4.08 17.24 2.26
C PRO A 242 3.92 17.25 3.78
N ASP A 243 3.04 16.34 4.30
CA ASP A 243 2.90 16.11 5.74
C ASP A 243 2.89 14.60 6.09
#